data_57fb6633ff0d6e86852332ea89610974
#
_entry.id   57fb6633ff0d6e86852332ea89610974
#
_cell.length_a   1.000
_cell.length_b   1.000
_cell.length_c   1.000
_cell.angle_alpha   90.00
_cell.angle_beta   90.00
_cell.angle_gamma   90.00
#
_symmetry.space_group_name_H-M   'P 1'
#
loop_
_entity.id
_entity.type
_entity.pdbx_description
1 polymer ?
#
loop_
_entity_poly.entity_id
_entity_poly.type
_entity_poly.pdbx_seq_one_letter_code
_entity_poly.pdbx_strand_id
1 'polypeptide(L)'
;MIKILLTEDEHEKKRLIVSELLKIKDLGYDSIDYASDVREAKRLLSRKKYDLVILDINLPARAGESAEKSGGLQLLQFLKVHHKAIQPSYIVGLTAYDEAASAAEEAFASPLRKLIRFSMTDMAWSHQLSSAVEHLIHINKPPYPCDGSTYHTDIAIFVALDGEELSSILALDAGWQRVEVMHDLTTYYSGAFSRGDKRLSVVLAAAPRMGMPPAAVISTKMINAFRPQYIAIAGICAGVRDKVKMGDVLVADPCFDWGSGKWVKSESGPAEFRPSLYQWRLDPQLAAAFKDFSQNAGVLQAIYDTWDQKKPEQIPRIYVDAMASGASVLRGCPNFCVTGS
;
A
#
# COMPACT_ATOMS: atom_id res chain seq x y z
N MET A 1 -6.03 -9.55 -2.83
CA MET A 1 -6.57 -10.91 -3.16
C MET A 1 -8.08 -10.81 -3.16
N ILE A 2 -8.75 -11.23 -4.23
CA ILE A 2 -10.23 -11.19 -4.32
C ILE A 2 -10.84 -12.26 -3.43
N LYS A 3 -12.06 -12.01 -2.94
CA LYS A 3 -12.86 -12.96 -2.15
C LYS A 3 -14.09 -13.39 -2.93
N ILE A 4 -14.24 -14.69 -3.08
CA ILE A 4 -15.32 -15.32 -3.83
C ILE A 4 -16.22 -16.09 -2.88
N LEU A 5 -17.52 -15.94 -3.03
CA LEU A 5 -18.50 -16.83 -2.41
C LEU A 5 -19.07 -17.73 -3.50
N LEU A 6 -18.86 -19.04 -3.38
CA LEU A 6 -19.47 -20.04 -4.25
C LEU A 6 -20.69 -20.65 -3.53
N THR A 7 -21.88 -20.50 -4.11
CA THR A 7 -23.10 -21.09 -3.61
C THR A 7 -23.51 -22.24 -4.52
N GLU A 8 -23.42 -23.46 -4.01
CA GLU A 8 -23.64 -24.69 -4.77
C GLU A 8 -23.86 -25.86 -3.79
N ASP A 9 -24.94 -26.62 -3.98
CA ASP A 9 -25.27 -27.78 -3.16
C ASP A 9 -24.79 -29.10 -3.76
N GLU A 10 -24.67 -29.18 -5.10
CA GLU A 10 -24.20 -30.38 -5.78
C GLU A 10 -22.67 -30.52 -5.68
N HIS A 11 -22.23 -31.60 -5.05
CA HIS A 11 -20.80 -31.82 -4.73
C HIS A 11 -19.91 -31.92 -5.98
N GLU A 12 -20.35 -32.60 -7.03
CA GLU A 12 -19.57 -32.78 -8.25
C GLU A 12 -19.43 -31.47 -9.05
N LYS A 13 -20.53 -30.73 -9.19
CA LYS A 13 -20.55 -29.41 -9.84
C LYS A 13 -19.65 -28.43 -9.09
N LYS A 14 -19.76 -28.37 -7.74
CA LYS A 14 -18.86 -27.58 -6.88
C LYS A 14 -17.40 -27.92 -7.10
N ARG A 15 -17.05 -29.23 -7.11
CA ARG A 15 -15.67 -29.68 -7.31
C ARG A 15 -15.14 -29.23 -8.66
N LEU A 16 -15.94 -29.32 -9.71
CA LEU A 16 -15.59 -28.91 -11.06
C LEU A 16 -15.35 -27.40 -11.13
N ILE A 17 -16.26 -26.57 -10.60
CA ILE A 17 -16.12 -25.12 -10.55
C ILE A 17 -14.84 -24.73 -9.82
N VAL A 18 -14.59 -25.31 -8.64
CA VAL A 18 -13.39 -25.02 -7.84
C VAL A 18 -12.12 -25.41 -8.59
N SER A 19 -12.11 -26.57 -9.26
CA SER A 19 -10.94 -27.01 -10.03
C SER A 19 -10.61 -26.04 -11.17
N GLU A 20 -11.61 -25.45 -11.82
CA GLU A 20 -11.41 -24.46 -12.87
C GLU A 20 -10.92 -23.11 -12.30
N LEU A 21 -11.50 -22.67 -11.19
CA LEU A 21 -11.07 -21.45 -10.51
C LEU A 21 -9.62 -21.49 -10.05
N LEU A 22 -9.17 -22.65 -9.53
CA LEU A 22 -7.80 -22.82 -9.04
C LEU A 22 -6.73 -22.91 -10.16
N LYS A 23 -7.13 -23.00 -11.43
CA LYS A 23 -6.20 -22.84 -12.57
C LYS A 23 -5.81 -21.37 -12.79
N ILE A 24 -6.61 -20.44 -12.26
CA ILE A 24 -6.37 -19.00 -12.41
C ILE A 24 -5.22 -18.59 -11.51
N LYS A 25 -4.20 -17.94 -12.09
CA LYS A 25 -3.07 -17.40 -11.33
C LYS A 25 -3.54 -16.41 -10.26
N ASP A 26 -2.91 -16.45 -9.11
CA ASP A 26 -3.21 -15.58 -7.95
C ASP A 26 -4.54 -15.91 -7.22
N LEU A 27 -5.17 -17.05 -7.52
CA LEU A 27 -6.34 -17.55 -6.80
C LEU A 27 -6.01 -18.85 -6.04
N GLY A 28 -6.35 -18.89 -4.76
CA GLY A 28 -6.14 -20.05 -3.90
C GLY A 28 -7.41 -20.44 -3.13
N TYR A 29 -7.38 -21.60 -2.47
CA TYR A 29 -8.50 -22.06 -1.62
C TYR A 29 -8.94 -21.01 -0.59
N ASP A 30 -8.00 -20.25 -0.03
CA ASP A 30 -8.28 -19.19 0.95
C ASP A 30 -9.08 -18.01 0.38
N SER A 31 -9.22 -17.95 -0.95
CA SER A 31 -9.99 -16.92 -1.63
C SER A 31 -11.45 -17.28 -1.79
N ILE A 32 -11.84 -18.55 -1.56
CA ILE A 32 -13.16 -19.09 -1.87
C ILE A 32 -13.86 -19.56 -0.60
N ASP A 33 -14.93 -18.88 -0.24
CA ASP A 33 -15.87 -19.37 0.78
C ASP A 33 -17.02 -20.13 0.09
N TYR A 34 -17.66 -21.03 0.83
CA TYR A 34 -18.72 -21.90 0.29
C TYR A 34 -20.00 -21.76 1.09
N ALA A 35 -21.13 -21.88 0.39
CA ALA A 35 -22.44 -22.05 0.98
C ALA A 35 -23.22 -23.11 0.20
N SER A 36 -23.82 -24.06 0.88
CA SER A 36 -24.61 -25.14 0.29
C SER A 36 -26.11 -24.83 0.22
N ASP A 37 -26.54 -23.70 0.78
CA ASP A 37 -27.92 -23.30 0.85
C ASP A 37 -28.10 -21.78 0.98
N VAL A 38 -29.34 -21.31 0.74
CA VAL A 38 -29.66 -19.87 0.78
C VAL A 38 -29.45 -19.27 2.17
N ARG A 39 -29.72 -20.01 3.24
CA ARG A 39 -29.59 -19.52 4.62
C ARG A 39 -28.13 -19.25 4.96
N GLU A 40 -27.24 -20.18 4.62
CA GLU A 40 -25.82 -20.03 4.84
C GLU A 40 -25.24 -18.87 3.99
N ALA A 41 -25.62 -18.79 2.73
CA ALA A 41 -25.22 -17.70 1.84
C ALA A 41 -25.65 -16.33 2.40
N LYS A 42 -26.88 -16.18 2.88
CA LYS A 42 -27.37 -14.95 3.53
C LYS A 42 -26.54 -14.61 4.78
N ARG A 43 -26.18 -15.61 5.59
CA ARG A 43 -25.34 -15.43 6.79
C ARG A 43 -23.95 -14.89 6.42
N LEU A 44 -23.33 -15.46 5.40
CA LEU A 44 -22.00 -15.03 4.94
C LEU A 44 -22.05 -13.62 4.34
N LEU A 45 -23.01 -13.33 3.48
CA LEU A 45 -23.22 -12.01 2.85
C LEU A 45 -23.61 -10.91 3.84
N SER A 46 -24.07 -11.25 5.03
CA SER A 46 -24.33 -10.27 6.10
C SER A 46 -23.12 -9.98 6.98
N ARG A 47 -22.02 -10.75 6.84
CA ARG A 47 -20.83 -10.66 7.71
C ARG A 47 -19.56 -10.25 6.97
N LYS A 48 -19.46 -10.56 5.68
CA LYS A 48 -18.23 -10.47 4.92
C LYS A 48 -18.51 -9.88 3.54
N LYS A 49 -17.66 -9.01 3.07
CA LYS A 49 -17.67 -8.49 1.71
C LYS A 49 -17.04 -9.50 0.77
N TYR A 50 -17.69 -9.75 -0.36
CA TYR A 50 -17.16 -10.55 -1.46
C TYR A 50 -17.02 -9.71 -2.71
N ASP A 51 -15.97 -9.98 -3.49
CA ASP A 51 -15.77 -9.35 -4.79
C ASP A 51 -16.61 -10.04 -5.85
N LEU A 52 -16.81 -11.35 -5.72
CA LEU A 52 -17.63 -12.17 -6.62
C LEU A 52 -18.52 -13.12 -5.83
N VAL A 53 -19.78 -13.22 -6.23
CA VAL A 53 -20.65 -14.32 -5.85
C VAL A 53 -20.92 -15.17 -7.08
N ILE A 54 -20.58 -16.45 -7.01
CA ILE A 54 -20.95 -17.48 -8.00
C ILE A 54 -22.20 -18.17 -7.43
N LEU A 55 -23.31 -17.97 -8.10
CA LEU A 55 -24.64 -18.31 -7.60
C LEU A 55 -25.27 -19.43 -8.44
N ASP A 56 -25.50 -20.59 -7.83
CA ASP A 56 -26.43 -21.53 -8.43
C ASP A 56 -27.85 -21.00 -8.33
N ILE A 57 -28.57 -21.05 -9.45
CA ILE A 57 -29.98 -20.63 -9.49
C ILE A 57 -30.87 -21.62 -8.72
N ASN A 58 -30.54 -22.91 -8.75
CA ASN A 58 -31.31 -24.00 -8.13
C ASN A 58 -30.73 -24.37 -6.75
N LEU A 59 -30.69 -23.44 -5.83
CA LEU A 59 -30.11 -23.65 -4.50
C LEU A 59 -31.22 -23.99 -3.47
N PRO A 60 -31.05 -24.99 -2.60
CA PRO A 60 -32.02 -25.28 -1.55
C PRO A 60 -32.13 -24.14 -0.52
N ALA A 61 -33.29 -23.98 0.09
CA ALA A 61 -33.47 -22.97 1.11
C ALA A 61 -32.66 -23.26 2.37
N ARG A 62 -32.54 -24.56 2.73
CA ARG A 62 -31.72 -25.07 3.85
C ARG A 62 -30.99 -26.35 3.47
N ALA A 63 -29.91 -26.62 4.14
CA ALA A 63 -29.12 -27.86 3.96
C ALA A 63 -30.00 -29.11 4.17
N GLY A 64 -29.95 -30.04 3.22
CA GLY A 64 -30.71 -31.28 3.24
C GLY A 64 -32.15 -31.19 2.71
N GLU A 65 -32.62 -30.01 2.31
CA GLU A 65 -33.88 -29.84 1.57
C GLU A 65 -33.63 -30.03 0.05
N SER A 66 -34.68 -30.35 -0.69
CA SER A 66 -34.57 -30.43 -2.16
C SER A 66 -34.29 -29.06 -2.75
N ALA A 67 -33.50 -29.04 -3.82
CA ALA A 67 -33.17 -27.79 -4.51
C ALA A 67 -34.45 -27.10 -5.04
N GLU A 68 -34.61 -25.82 -4.73
CA GLU A 68 -35.69 -25.00 -5.22
C GLU A 68 -35.28 -24.29 -6.51
N LYS A 69 -36.13 -24.35 -7.56
CA LYS A 69 -35.90 -23.70 -8.87
C LYS A 69 -35.69 -22.17 -8.77
N SER A 70 -35.90 -21.55 -7.61
CA SER A 70 -35.80 -20.11 -7.38
C SER A 70 -34.92 -19.72 -6.19
N GLY A 71 -34.23 -20.66 -5.56
CA GLY A 71 -33.42 -20.37 -4.35
C GLY A 71 -32.34 -19.31 -4.57
N GLY A 72 -31.67 -19.37 -5.70
CA GLY A 72 -30.72 -18.33 -6.10
C GLY A 72 -31.36 -16.96 -6.33
N LEU A 73 -32.55 -16.91 -6.91
CA LEU A 73 -33.29 -15.66 -7.09
C LEU A 73 -33.75 -15.05 -5.75
N GLN A 74 -34.08 -15.88 -4.76
CA GLN A 74 -34.36 -15.40 -3.39
C GLN A 74 -33.12 -14.74 -2.76
N LEU A 75 -31.93 -15.24 -3.06
CA LEU A 75 -30.69 -14.63 -2.60
C LEU A 75 -30.45 -13.28 -3.27
N LEU A 76 -30.72 -13.16 -4.58
CA LEU A 76 -30.65 -11.88 -5.30
C LEU A 76 -31.61 -10.85 -4.75
N GLN A 77 -32.84 -11.28 -4.42
CA GLN A 77 -33.83 -10.41 -3.79
C GLN A 77 -33.42 -9.98 -2.39
N PHE A 78 -32.86 -10.90 -1.59
CA PHE A 78 -32.28 -10.56 -0.29
C PHE A 78 -31.17 -9.48 -0.41
N LEU A 79 -30.26 -9.63 -1.35
CA LEU A 79 -29.24 -8.61 -1.62
C LEU A 79 -29.84 -7.26 -1.99
N LYS A 80 -30.95 -7.25 -2.76
CA LYS A 80 -31.59 -6.01 -3.21
C LYS A 80 -32.36 -5.28 -2.09
N VAL A 81 -32.97 -6.00 -1.16
CA VAL A 81 -33.93 -5.42 -0.21
C VAL A 81 -33.37 -5.31 1.21
N HIS A 82 -32.44 -6.18 1.60
CA HIS A 82 -32.04 -6.29 3.00
C HIS A 82 -30.85 -5.37 3.34
N HIS A 83 -31.11 -4.37 4.19
CA HIS A 83 -30.13 -3.35 4.58
C HIS A 83 -28.86 -3.88 5.30
N LYS A 84 -28.88 -5.11 5.85
CA LYS A 84 -27.70 -5.76 6.45
C LYS A 84 -26.90 -6.58 5.44
N ALA A 85 -27.38 -6.74 4.21
CA ALA A 85 -26.66 -7.47 3.19
C ALA A 85 -25.51 -6.61 2.64
N ILE A 86 -24.30 -7.15 2.68
CA ILE A 86 -23.11 -6.50 2.08
C ILE A 86 -23.11 -6.85 0.59
N GLN A 87 -23.27 -5.83 -0.25
CA GLN A 87 -23.32 -6.02 -1.69
C GLN A 87 -21.99 -6.52 -2.24
N PRO A 88 -21.97 -7.62 -3.00
CA PRO A 88 -20.79 -8.04 -3.72
C PRO A 88 -20.53 -7.12 -4.90
N SER A 89 -19.26 -7.06 -5.36
CA SER A 89 -18.90 -6.24 -6.51
C SER A 89 -19.48 -6.79 -7.83
N TYR A 90 -19.58 -8.12 -7.94
CA TYR A 90 -20.08 -8.80 -9.13
C TYR A 90 -20.83 -10.11 -8.77
N ILE A 91 -21.79 -10.50 -9.60
CA ILE A 91 -22.54 -11.74 -9.41
C ILE A 91 -22.55 -12.52 -10.73
N VAL A 92 -22.15 -13.78 -10.67
CA VAL A 92 -22.28 -14.75 -11.77
C VAL A 92 -23.28 -15.80 -11.37
N GLY A 93 -24.40 -15.90 -12.10
CA GLY A 93 -25.34 -16.99 -11.96
C GLY A 93 -24.91 -18.17 -12.82
N LEU A 94 -25.00 -19.37 -12.28
CA LEU A 94 -24.81 -20.63 -13.02
C LEU A 94 -26.15 -21.36 -13.08
N THR A 95 -26.55 -21.81 -14.26
CA THR A 95 -27.77 -22.58 -14.45
C THR A 95 -27.53 -23.69 -15.45
N ALA A 96 -28.01 -24.88 -15.11
CA ALA A 96 -27.98 -26.05 -16.00
C ALA A 96 -29.30 -26.24 -16.79
N TYR A 97 -30.37 -25.53 -16.40
CA TYR A 97 -31.74 -25.75 -16.94
C TYR A 97 -32.26 -24.54 -17.70
N ASP A 98 -32.80 -24.77 -18.89
CA ASP A 98 -33.33 -23.71 -19.77
C ASP A 98 -34.56 -22.98 -19.17
N GLU A 99 -35.43 -23.67 -18.44
CA GLU A 99 -36.60 -23.05 -17.80
C GLU A 99 -36.20 -22.08 -16.66
N ALA A 100 -35.17 -22.44 -15.89
CA ALA A 100 -34.63 -21.56 -14.85
C ALA A 100 -33.88 -20.35 -15.43
N ALA A 101 -33.28 -20.51 -16.61
CA ALA A 101 -32.60 -19.44 -17.32
C ALA A 101 -33.55 -18.30 -17.69
N SER A 102 -34.72 -18.59 -18.24
CA SER A 102 -35.68 -17.55 -18.64
C SER A 102 -36.17 -16.71 -17.46
N ALA A 103 -36.45 -17.33 -16.30
CA ALA A 103 -36.83 -16.59 -15.08
C ALA A 103 -35.66 -15.80 -14.48
N ALA A 104 -34.44 -16.24 -14.69
CA ALA A 104 -33.24 -15.59 -14.19
C ALA A 104 -32.74 -14.43 -15.09
N GLU A 105 -33.02 -14.47 -16.40
CA GLU A 105 -32.57 -13.45 -17.36
C GLU A 105 -32.91 -12.02 -16.95
N GLU A 106 -34.15 -11.80 -16.50
CA GLU A 106 -34.59 -10.48 -16.00
C GLU A 106 -33.84 -10.07 -14.74
N ALA A 107 -33.62 -11.00 -13.80
CA ALA A 107 -32.90 -10.73 -12.55
C ALA A 107 -31.39 -10.46 -12.78
N PHE A 108 -30.86 -10.99 -13.88
CA PHE A 108 -29.45 -10.79 -14.30
C PHE A 108 -29.27 -9.71 -15.37
N ALA A 109 -30.31 -9.02 -15.80
CA ALA A 109 -30.26 -7.90 -16.76
C ALA A 109 -29.63 -6.64 -16.17
N SER A 110 -28.55 -6.78 -15.39
CA SER A 110 -27.81 -5.69 -14.75
C SER A 110 -26.33 -5.75 -15.18
N PRO A 111 -25.66 -4.61 -15.40
CA PRO A 111 -24.25 -4.60 -15.83
C PRO A 111 -23.29 -5.34 -14.89
N LEU A 112 -23.63 -5.45 -13.60
CA LEU A 112 -22.81 -6.10 -12.57
C LEU A 112 -23.20 -7.56 -12.31
N ARG A 113 -24.02 -8.15 -13.20
CA ARG A 113 -24.50 -9.52 -13.09
C ARG A 113 -24.39 -10.20 -14.44
N LYS A 114 -23.96 -11.46 -14.43
CA LYS A 114 -23.84 -12.28 -15.64
C LYS A 114 -24.44 -13.65 -15.39
N LEU A 115 -25.29 -14.10 -16.29
CA LEU A 115 -25.80 -15.47 -16.28
C LEU A 115 -24.97 -16.31 -17.24
N ILE A 116 -24.49 -17.47 -16.77
CA ILE A 116 -23.70 -18.42 -17.54
C ILE A 116 -24.44 -19.77 -17.52
N ARG A 117 -24.58 -20.38 -18.69
CA ARG A 117 -25.10 -21.74 -18.81
C ARG A 117 -24.02 -22.75 -18.43
N PHE A 118 -24.29 -23.54 -17.40
CA PHE A 118 -23.41 -24.61 -16.95
C PHE A 118 -23.72 -25.90 -17.70
N SER A 119 -22.69 -26.63 -18.08
CA SER A 119 -22.80 -27.97 -18.69
C SER A 119 -21.66 -28.85 -18.20
N MET A 120 -21.95 -30.13 -17.94
CA MET A 120 -20.92 -31.11 -17.60
C MET A 120 -20.10 -31.55 -18.83
N THR A 121 -20.66 -31.40 -20.02
CA THR A 121 -20.07 -31.89 -21.27
C THR A 121 -19.39 -30.82 -22.12
N ASP A 122 -19.79 -29.56 -21.92
CA ASP A 122 -19.24 -28.40 -22.61
C ASP A 122 -18.57 -27.45 -21.63
N MET A 123 -17.30 -27.17 -21.86
CA MET A 123 -16.50 -26.29 -20.97
C MET A 123 -16.60 -24.80 -21.32
N ALA A 124 -17.53 -24.39 -22.17
CA ALA A 124 -17.71 -22.97 -22.53
C ALA A 124 -18.00 -22.07 -21.31
N TRP A 125 -18.70 -22.59 -20.29
CA TRP A 125 -18.94 -21.89 -19.03
C TRP A 125 -17.64 -21.59 -18.27
N SER A 126 -16.69 -22.52 -18.28
CA SER A 126 -15.40 -22.35 -17.58
C SER A 126 -14.63 -21.17 -18.16
N HIS A 127 -14.53 -21.04 -19.48
CA HIS A 127 -13.90 -19.89 -20.14
C HIS A 127 -14.59 -18.56 -19.78
N GLN A 128 -15.93 -18.55 -19.76
CA GLN A 128 -16.68 -17.34 -19.41
C GLN A 128 -16.50 -16.94 -17.96
N LEU A 129 -16.48 -17.93 -17.05
CA LEU A 129 -16.26 -17.72 -15.61
C LEU A 129 -14.82 -17.25 -15.34
N SER A 130 -13.83 -17.94 -15.93
CA SER A 130 -12.40 -17.58 -15.79
C SER A 130 -12.16 -16.15 -16.27
N SER A 131 -12.67 -15.76 -17.43
CA SER A 131 -12.54 -14.42 -17.96
C SER A 131 -13.13 -13.36 -17.02
N ALA A 132 -14.30 -13.65 -16.40
CA ALA A 132 -14.90 -12.72 -15.41
C ALA A 132 -14.06 -12.60 -14.15
N VAL A 133 -13.51 -13.72 -13.66
CA VAL A 133 -12.64 -13.74 -12.47
C VAL A 133 -11.30 -13.04 -12.74
N GLU A 134 -10.66 -13.31 -13.87
CA GLU A 134 -9.41 -12.65 -14.29
C GLU A 134 -9.60 -11.14 -14.42
N HIS A 135 -10.72 -10.71 -15.00
CA HIS A 135 -11.07 -9.30 -15.08
C HIS A 135 -11.19 -8.67 -13.67
N LEU A 136 -11.92 -9.33 -12.74
CA LEU A 136 -12.04 -8.87 -11.37
C LEU A 136 -10.70 -8.85 -10.63
N ILE A 137 -9.84 -9.83 -10.84
CA ILE A 137 -8.48 -9.82 -10.29
C ILE A 137 -7.71 -8.61 -10.83
N HIS A 138 -7.83 -8.35 -12.13
CA HIS A 138 -7.11 -7.24 -12.78
C HIS A 138 -7.55 -5.87 -12.26
N ILE A 139 -8.85 -5.62 -12.16
CA ILE A 139 -9.36 -4.31 -11.67
C ILE A 139 -9.16 -4.12 -10.16
N ASN A 140 -9.08 -5.21 -9.39
CA ASN A 140 -8.82 -5.16 -7.94
C ASN A 140 -7.32 -5.27 -7.61
N LYS A 141 -6.45 -5.47 -8.60
CA LYS A 141 -5.01 -5.39 -8.35
C LYS A 141 -4.66 -3.94 -8.00
N PRO A 142 -4.05 -3.71 -6.84
CA PRO A 142 -3.34 -2.44 -6.64
C PRO A 142 -2.34 -2.27 -7.79
N PRO A 143 -1.86 -1.05 -8.08
CA PRO A 143 -0.88 -0.80 -9.14
C PRO A 143 0.29 -1.78 -9.11
N TYR A 144 0.58 -2.31 -7.93
CA TYR A 144 1.55 -3.39 -7.72
C TYR A 144 0.98 -4.46 -6.77
N PRO A 145 1.23 -5.77 -7.01
CA PRO A 145 0.79 -6.82 -6.11
C PRO A 145 1.43 -6.66 -4.73
N CYS A 146 0.59 -6.51 -3.72
CA CYS A 146 1.04 -6.40 -2.34
C CYS A 146 1.16 -7.80 -1.73
N ASP A 147 2.26 -8.48 -2.02
CA ASP A 147 2.61 -9.77 -1.42
C ASP A 147 3.41 -9.65 -0.12
N GLY A 148 3.75 -8.41 0.28
CA GLY A 148 4.55 -8.10 1.47
C GLY A 148 6.05 -8.39 1.31
N SER A 149 6.48 -9.00 0.21
CA SER A 149 7.86 -9.44 -0.01
C SER A 149 8.47 -8.90 -1.30
N THR A 150 7.67 -8.50 -2.28
CA THR A 150 8.16 -7.99 -3.56
C THR A 150 8.23 -6.47 -3.56
N TYR A 151 9.41 -5.94 -3.82
CA TYR A 151 9.64 -4.52 -4.04
C TYR A 151 9.90 -4.24 -5.52
N HIS A 152 9.50 -3.07 -6.01
CA HIS A 152 9.69 -2.66 -7.40
C HIS A 152 10.78 -1.61 -7.55
N THR A 153 11.18 -1.00 -6.45
CA THR A 153 12.25 -0.01 -6.36
C THR A 153 13.06 -0.27 -5.11
N ASP A 154 14.38 -0.15 -5.16
CA ASP A 154 15.20 -0.36 -3.97
C ASP A 154 15.05 0.80 -3.00
N ILE A 155 15.10 2.05 -3.50
CA ILE A 155 15.06 3.24 -2.65
C ILE A 155 14.12 4.28 -3.24
N ALA A 156 13.22 4.81 -2.42
CA ALA A 156 12.51 6.05 -2.71
C ALA A 156 13.09 7.18 -1.85
N ILE A 157 13.43 8.27 -2.47
CA ILE A 157 13.94 9.48 -1.80
C ILE A 157 12.95 10.60 -2.03
N PHE A 158 12.56 11.31 -1.00
CA PHE A 158 11.85 12.57 -1.18
C PHE A 158 12.52 13.70 -0.40
N VAL A 159 12.30 14.90 -0.89
CA VAL A 159 12.86 16.13 -0.35
C VAL A 159 11.73 17.09 0.05
N ALA A 160 12.02 18.02 0.96
CA ALA A 160 11.05 19.01 1.38
C ALA A 160 11.03 20.26 0.49
N LEU A 161 12.16 20.56 -0.18
CA LEU A 161 12.35 21.74 -1.01
C LEU A 161 12.56 21.37 -2.48
N ASP A 162 11.65 21.81 -3.32
CA ASP A 162 11.68 21.53 -4.76
C ASP A 162 12.87 22.21 -5.49
N GLY A 163 13.42 23.27 -4.94
CA GLY A 163 14.55 23.99 -5.53
C GLY A 163 15.91 23.33 -5.21
N GLU A 164 16.50 23.72 -4.10
CA GLU A 164 17.89 23.39 -3.76
C GLU A 164 18.11 21.91 -3.45
N GLU A 165 17.22 21.29 -2.67
CA GLU A 165 17.37 19.88 -2.29
C GLU A 165 17.14 18.93 -3.47
N LEU A 166 16.07 19.15 -4.26
CA LEU A 166 15.76 18.33 -5.42
C LEU A 166 16.87 18.43 -6.49
N SER A 167 17.29 19.66 -6.82
CA SER A 167 18.32 19.88 -7.84
C SER A 167 19.66 19.28 -7.45
N SER A 168 20.02 19.30 -6.17
CA SER A 168 21.25 18.69 -5.67
C SER A 168 21.27 17.17 -5.86
N ILE A 169 20.12 16.49 -5.65
CA ILE A 169 20.03 15.04 -5.88
C ILE A 169 19.98 14.73 -7.37
N LEU A 170 19.27 15.53 -8.18
CA LEU A 170 19.23 15.36 -9.63
C LEU A 170 20.59 15.57 -10.31
N ALA A 171 21.51 16.31 -9.68
CA ALA A 171 22.88 16.46 -10.14
C ALA A 171 23.72 15.19 -9.98
N LEU A 172 23.29 14.23 -9.14
CA LEU A 172 23.97 12.94 -9.00
C LEU A 172 23.76 12.10 -10.27
N ASP A 173 24.81 11.37 -10.68
CA ASP A 173 24.76 10.49 -11.85
C ASP A 173 23.94 9.22 -11.57
N ALA A 174 22.66 9.30 -11.86
CA ALA A 174 21.73 8.18 -11.74
C ALA A 174 20.92 7.94 -13.03
N GLY A 175 21.21 8.66 -14.11
CA GLY A 175 20.47 8.54 -15.37
C GLY A 175 18.99 8.92 -15.21
N TRP A 176 18.68 9.99 -14.52
CA TRP A 176 17.35 10.42 -14.16
C TRP A 176 16.40 10.57 -15.35
N GLN A 177 15.23 9.98 -15.24
CA GLN A 177 14.13 10.09 -16.19
C GLN A 177 12.87 10.50 -15.45
N ARG A 178 12.11 11.44 -16.03
CA ARG A 178 10.81 11.83 -15.50
C ARG A 178 9.81 10.69 -15.67
N VAL A 179 9.05 10.39 -14.62
CA VAL A 179 8.01 9.36 -14.61
C VAL A 179 6.67 9.99 -14.28
N GLU A 180 5.66 9.65 -15.05
CA GLU A 180 4.28 10.05 -14.80
C GLU A 180 3.50 8.91 -14.15
N VAL A 181 2.76 9.22 -13.09
CA VAL A 181 1.85 8.30 -12.43
C VAL A 181 0.43 8.72 -12.76
N MET A 182 -0.37 7.78 -13.26
CA MET A 182 -1.74 8.07 -13.68
C MET A 182 -2.55 8.69 -12.54
N HIS A 183 -3.23 9.79 -12.82
CA HIS A 183 -4.03 10.57 -11.87
C HIS A 183 -3.24 11.22 -10.70
N ASP A 184 -1.92 11.33 -10.82
CA ASP A 184 -1.08 12.04 -9.86
C ASP A 184 -0.29 13.15 -10.56
N LEU A 185 -0.48 14.40 -10.10
CA LEU A 185 0.23 15.56 -10.63
C LEU A 185 1.63 15.76 -10.05
N THR A 186 2.05 14.89 -9.14
CA THR A 186 3.40 14.94 -8.56
C THR A 186 4.44 14.59 -9.64
N THR A 187 5.50 15.37 -9.73
CA THR A 187 6.62 15.04 -10.60
C THR A 187 7.54 14.04 -9.91
N TYR A 188 7.72 12.89 -10.55
CA TYR A 188 8.63 11.84 -10.11
C TYR A 188 9.80 11.71 -11.08
N TYR A 189 10.94 11.31 -10.56
CA TYR A 189 12.14 10.98 -11.32
C TYR A 189 12.58 9.57 -10.94
N SER A 190 12.86 8.72 -11.92
CA SER A 190 13.44 7.41 -11.71
C SER A 190 14.87 7.36 -12.23
N GLY A 191 15.72 6.60 -11.59
CA GLY A 191 17.11 6.43 -11.96
C GLY A 191 17.71 5.21 -11.28
N ALA A 192 19.03 5.09 -11.34
CA ALA A 192 19.74 4.04 -10.61
C ALA A 192 21.12 4.49 -10.20
N PHE A 193 21.50 4.26 -8.97
CA PHE A 193 22.87 4.38 -8.51
C PHE A 193 23.64 3.10 -8.79
N SER A 194 24.83 3.21 -9.36
CA SER A 194 25.68 2.06 -9.70
C SER A 194 27.06 2.18 -9.02
N ARG A 195 27.53 1.06 -8.45
CA ARG A 195 28.86 0.97 -7.88
C ARG A 195 29.42 -0.43 -8.13
N GLY A 196 30.38 -0.54 -9.05
CA GLY A 196 30.81 -1.84 -9.55
C GLY A 196 29.65 -2.62 -10.16
N ASP A 197 29.47 -3.87 -9.77
CA ASP A 197 28.39 -4.73 -10.26
C ASP A 197 27.03 -4.50 -9.54
N LYS A 198 27.02 -3.65 -8.51
CA LYS A 198 25.80 -3.35 -7.75
C LYS A 198 25.06 -2.18 -8.38
N ARG A 199 23.75 -2.37 -8.60
CA ARG A 199 22.84 -1.35 -9.09
C ARG A 199 21.64 -1.25 -8.14
N LEU A 200 21.31 -0.04 -7.72
CA LEU A 200 20.15 0.25 -6.88
C LEU A 200 19.20 1.17 -7.64
N SER A 201 18.01 0.70 -7.90
CA SER A 201 16.95 1.51 -8.49
C SER A 201 16.50 2.58 -7.50
N VAL A 202 16.30 3.80 -7.98
CA VAL A 202 15.90 4.92 -7.14
C VAL A 202 14.75 5.69 -7.77
N VAL A 203 13.83 6.14 -6.94
CA VAL A 203 12.78 7.10 -7.30
C VAL A 203 12.91 8.34 -6.41
N LEU A 204 12.79 9.51 -7.00
CA LEU A 204 12.95 10.80 -6.35
C LEU A 204 11.71 11.67 -6.59
N ALA A 205 11.27 12.40 -5.57
CA ALA A 205 10.23 13.41 -5.68
C ALA A 205 10.43 14.52 -4.65
N ALA A 206 9.85 15.71 -4.88
CA ALA A 206 9.75 16.75 -3.89
C ALA A 206 8.35 16.77 -3.26
N ALA A 207 8.28 17.02 -1.96
CA ALA A 207 7.02 17.37 -1.32
C ALA A 207 6.52 18.74 -1.82
N PRO A 208 5.19 18.97 -1.92
CA PRO A 208 4.67 20.26 -2.41
C PRO A 208 5.03 21.45 -1.50
N ARG A 209 5.40 21.20 -0.27
CA ARG A 209 5.90 22.14 0.73
C ARG A 209 6.53 21.39 1.90
N MET A 210 7.34 22.05 2.70
CA MET A 210 7.88 21.46 3.93
C MET A 210 6.78 21.22 4.98
N GLY A 211 7.02 20.30 5.89
CA GLY A 211 6.15 19.95 7.01
C GLY A 211 5.69 18.49 7.03
N MET A 212 5.25 18.01 8.19
CA MET A 212 4.87 16.61 8.40
C MET A 212 3.70 16.14 7.51
N PRO A 213 2.57 16.89 7.36
CA PRO A 213 1.47 16.45 6.50
C PRO A 213 1.88 16.27 5.03
N PRO A 214 2.58 17.21 4.37
CA PRO A 214 3.09 16.99 3.03
C PRO A 214 4.07 15.82 2.91
N ALA A 215 4.94 15.63 3.90
CA ALA A 215 5.85 14.49 3.93
C ALA A 215 5.09 13.15 4.02
N ALA A 216 4.05 13.07 4.86
CA ALA A 216 3.19 11.89 4.95
C ALA A 216 2.46 11.59 3.64
N VAL A 217 1.96 12.62 2.96
CA VAL A 217 1.27 12.47 1.66
C VAL A 217 2.24 11.97 0.59
N ILE A 218 3.42 12.60 0.44
CA ILE A 218 4.37 12.20 -0.62
C ILE A 218 4.93 10.79 -0.36
N SER A 219 5.26 10.45 0.89
CA SER A 219 5.73 9.10 1.21
C SER A 219 4.67 8.04 0.93
N THR A 220 3.40 8.29 1.28
CA THR A 220 2.29 7.37 0.97
C THR A 220 2.11 7.18 -0.53
N LYS A 221 2.16 8.27 -1.32
CA LYS A 221 2.09 8.20 -2.78
C LYS A 221 3.24 7.37 -3.35
N MET A 222 4.48 7.61 -2.91
CA MET A 222 5.65 6.87 -3.38
C MET A 222 5.60 5.39 -3.00
N ILE A 223 5.15 5.07 -1.79
CA ILE A 223 4.97 3.67 -1.36
C ILE A 223 3.93 2.97 -2.25
N ASN A 224 2.81 3.62 -2.54
CA ASN A 224 1.75 3.02 -3.36
C ASN A 224 2.14 2.91 -4.83
N ALA A 225 2.82 3.91 -5.39
CA ALA A 225 3.15 3.95 -6.81
C ALA A 225 4.39 3.12 -7.17
N PHE A 226 5.39 3.03 -6.29
CA PHE A 226 6.70 2.47 -6.62
C PHE A 226 7.15 1.31 -5.73
N ARG A 227 6.41 0.97 -4.67
CA ARG A 227 6.74 -0.14 -3.76
C ARG A 227 8.22 -0.21 -3.40
N PRO A 228 8.79 0.84 -2.79
CA PRO A 228 10.20 0.84 -2.46
C PRO A 228 10.52 -0.09 -1.27
N GLN A 229 11.70 -0.70 -1.29
CA GLN A 229 12.22 -1.44 -0.15
C GLN A 229 12.57 -0.49 1.01
N TYR A 230 13.17 0.64 0.67
CA TYR A 230 13.49 1.70 1.62
C TYR A 230 12.90 3.02 1.16
N ILE A 231 12.47 3.83 2.12
CA ILE A 231 12.08 5.22 1.87
C ILE A 231 12.87 6.14 2.78
N ALA A 232 13.38 7.22 2.22
CA ALA A 232 14.19 8.20 2.94
C ALA A 232 13.72 9.62 2.62
N ILE A 233 13.78 10.49 3.60
CA ILE A 233 13.80 11.93 3.39
C ILE A 233 15.25 12.41 3.41
N ALA A 234 15.64 13.14 2.38
CA ALA A 234 16.93 13.77 2.29
C ALA A 234 16.76 15.29 2.22
N GLY A 235 17.58 16.04 2.93
CA GLY A 235 17.46 17.50 2.93
C GLY A 235 18.37 18.15 3.95
N ILE A 236 18.24 19.46 4.07
CA ILE A 236 18.99 20.27 5.05
C ILE A 236 18.30 20.22 6.41
N CYS A 237 19.11 20.14 7.47
CA CYS A 237 18.63 20.19 8.84
C CYS A 237 19.48 21.13 9.69
N ALA A 238 18.95 21.56 10.82
CA ALA A 238 19.71 22.31 11.80
C ALA A 238 20.52 21.36 12.68
N GLY A 239 21.78 21.67 12.91
CA GLY A 239 22.66 20.98 13.85
C GLY A 239 22.77 21.70 15.20
N VAL A 240 23.07 20.94 16.24
CA VAL A 240 23.38 21.51 17.55
C VAL A 240 24.74 22.20 17.47
N ARG A 241 24.77 23.51 17.81
CA ARG A 241 26.00 24.32 17.80
C ARG A 241 27.09 23.63 18.64
N ASP A 242 28.30 23.68 18.16
CA ASP A 242 29.50 23.08 18.76
C ASP A 242 29.59 21.53 18.72
N LYS A 243 28.51 20.83 18.34
CA LYS A 243 28.54 19.38 18.14
C LYS A 243 28.75 19.00 16.66
N VAL A 244 28.08 19.70 15.75
CA VAL A 244 28.17 19.43 14.31
C VAL A 244 28.54 20.69 13.55
N LYS A 245 29.14 20.52 12.39
CA LYS A 245 29.58 21.60 11.51
C LYS A 245 28.86 21.58 10.17
N MET A 246 28.93 22.68 9.45
CA MET A 246 28.38 22.80 8.12
C MET A 246 29.02 21.74 7.19
N GLY A 247 28.19 20.97 6.48
CA GLY A 247 28.62 19.88 5.62
C GLY A 247 28.56 18.50 6.28
N ASP A 248 28.43 18.42 7.61
CA ASP A 248 28.25 17.14 8.30
C ASP A 248 26.89 16.50 7.91
N VAL A 249 26.85 15.18 7.85
CA VAL A 249 25.68 14.38 7.54
C VAL A 249 25.08 13.81 8.82
N LEU A 250 23.79 14.03 9.03
CA LEU A 250 23.06 13.54 10.20
C LEU A 250 22.09 12.44 9.77
N VAL A 251 22.23 11.25 10.34
CA VAL A 251 21.32 10.12 10.17
C VAL A 251 20.51 9.97 11.45
N ALA A 252 19.20 10.15 11.35
CA ALA A 252 18.30 10.16 12.50
C ALA A 252 18.12 8.76 13.12
N ASP A 253 18.61 8.55 14.33
CA ASP A 253 18.37 7.36 15.14
C ASP A 253 18.59 7.64 16.64
N PRO A 254 17.53 7.81 17.44
CA PRO A 254 16.10 7.84 17.08
C PRO A 254 15.65 9.16 16.44
N CYS A 255 14.49 9.11 15.77
CA CYS A 255 13.75 10.31 15.39
C CYS A 255 12.52 10.46 16.27
N PHE A 256 12.15 11.69 16.65
CA PHE A 256 10.95 11.97 17.43
C PHE A 256 10.31 13.30 17.02
N ASP A 257 8.98 13.38 17.16
CA ASP A 257 8.24 14.61 16.96
C ASP A 257 8.19 15.42 18.25
N TRP A 258 8.87 16.57 18.27
CA TRP A 258 8.87 17.46 19.42
C TRP A 258 7.60 18.35 19.53
N GLY A 259 6.80 18.43 18.46
CA GLY A 259 5.55 19.19 18.43
C GLY A 259 4.33 18.40 18.90
N SER A 260 4.44 17.08 19.05
CA SER A 260 3.36 16.24 19.56
C SER A 260 3.36 16.20 21.08
N GLY A 261 2.24 16.58 21.71
CA GLY A 261 2.15 16.60 23.18
C GLY A 261 0.84 17.18 23.68
N LYS A 262 0.82 17.55 24.96
CA LYS A 262 -0.33 18.12 25.66
C LYS A 262 0.05 19.43 26.35
N TRP A 263 -0.80 20.43 26.19
CA TRP A 263 -0.75 21.61 27.03
C TRP A 263 -1.42 21.31 28.37
N VAL A 264 -0.67 21.40 29.45
CA VAL A 264 -1.16 21.14 30.80
C VAL A 264 -1.21 22.47 31.54
N LYS A 265 -2.35 22.74 32.20
CA LYS A 265 -2.51 23.94 33.05
C LYS A 265 -1.61 23.79 34.28
N SER A 266 -0.74 24.74 34.52
CA SER A 266 0.01 24.83 35.76
C SER A 266 -0.91 25.37 36.88
N GLU A 267 -0.76 24.88 38.13
CA GLU A 267 -1.54 25.37 39.27
C GLU A 267 -1.21 26.82 39.64
N SER A 268 -0.03 27.29 39.29
CA SER A 268 0.49 28.62 39.69
C SER A 268 1.20 29.38 38.57
N GLY A 269 1.08 28.96 37.28
CA GLY A 269 1.80 29.58 36.18
C GLY A 269 1.10 29.43 34.81
N PRO A 270 1.75 29.87 33.74
CA PRO A 270 1.26 29.70 32.39
C PRO A 270 1.15 28.20 32.04
N ALA A 271 0.33 27.88 31.02
CA ALA A 271 0.24 26.52 30.51
C ALA A 271 1.59 26.01 30.02
N GLU A 272 1.95 24.79 30.41
CA GLU A 272 3.19 24.11 30.05
C GLU A 272 2.93 23.06 28.97
N PHE A 273 3.77 23.03 27.93
CA PHE A 273 3.71 21.98 26.92
C PHE A 273 4.51 20.76 27.38
N ARG A 274 3.83 19.59 27.45
CA ARG A 274 4.45 18.31 27.77
C ARG A 274 4.49 17.45 26.52
N PRO A 275 5.68 17.26 25.91
CA PRO A 275 5.80 16.46 24.69
C PRO A 275 5.51 14.99 24.96
N SER A 276 4.87 14.32 23.97
CA SER A 276 4.71 12.87 23.95
C SER A 276 5.82 12.29 23.11
N LEU A 277 6.86 11.80 23.74
CA LEU A 277 8.08 11.33 23.07
C LEU A 277 7.89 9.93 22.50
N TYR A 278 7.15 9.80 21.39
CA TYR A 278 7.22 8.61 20.58
C TYR A 278 8.50 8.67 19.73
N GLN A 279 9.32 7.63 19.86
CA GLN A 279 10.59 7.52 19.16
C GLN A 279 10.49 6.47 18.07
N TRP A 280 10.91 6.82 16.86
CA TRP A 280 11.11 5.89 15.77
C TRP A 280 12.60 5.59 15.65
N ARG A 281 12.94 4.30 15.67
CA ARG A 281 14.31 3.83 15.51
C ARG A 281 14.53 3.36 14.08
N LEU A 282 15.73 3.56 13.57
CA LEU A 282 16.18 2.89 12.36
C LEU A 282 16.18 1.36 12.56
N ASP A 283 15.97 0.64 11.47
CA ASP A 283 16.26 -0.78 11.46
C ASP A 283 17.69 -1.04 11.96
N PRO A 284 17.92 -2.02 12.85
CA PRO A 284 19.24 -2.26 13.43
C PRO A 284 20.33 -2.53 12.40
N GLN A 285 20.00 -3.18 11.27
CA GLN A 285 20.96 -3.46 10.20
C GLN A 285 21.34 -2.16 9.47
N LEU A 286 20.38 -1.28 9.20
CA LEU A 286 20.66 0.03 8.62
C LEU A 286 21.46 0.92 9.56
N ALA A 287 21.13 0.94 10.86
CA ALA A 287 21.87 1.70 11.84
C ALA A 287 23.34 1.23 11.94
N ALA A 288 23.55 -0.08 11.93
CA ALA A 288 24.90 -0.66 11.90
C ALA A 288 25.66 -0.29 10.61
N ALA A 289 25.00 -0.40 9.45
CA ALA A 289 25.59 -0.04 8.16
C ALA A 289 25.99 1.43 8.09
N PHE A 290 25.17 2.37 8.58
CA PHE A 290 25.53 3.78 8.64
C PHE A 290 26.66 4.07 9.62
N LYS A 291 26.70 3.38 10.76
CA LYS A 291 27.81 3.51 11.72
C LYS A 291 29.13 2.98 11.12
N ASP A 292 29.09 1.85 10.44
CA ASP A 292 30.27 1.32 9.73
C ASP A 292 30.71 2.28 8.62
N PHE A 293 29.78 2.77 7.82
CA PHE A 293 30.07 3.73 6.76
C PHE A 293 30.66 5.05 7.29
N SER A 294 30.24 5.50 8.46
CA SER A 294 30.78 6.70 9.11
C SER A 294 32.27 6.61 9.47
N GLN A 295 32.78 5.39 9.60
CA GLN A 295 34.21 5.16 9.85
C GLN A 295 35.05 5.11 8.57
N ASN A 296 34.44 5.16 7.39
CA ASN A 296 35.11 5.07 6.11
C ASN A 296 35.72 6.43 5.70
N ALA A 297 36.85 6.76 6.29
CA ALA A 297 37.54 8.04 6.05
C ALA A 297 37.87 8.27 4.56
N GLY A 298 38.16 7.22 3.79
CA GLY A 298 38.49 7.33 2.37
C GLY A 298 37.32 7.84 1.52
N VAL A 299 36.11 7.40 1.81
CA VAL A 299 34.92 7.88 1.09
C VAL A 299 34.61 9.33 1.45
N LEU A 300 34.70 9.70 2.72
CA LEU A 300 34.44 11.07 3.17
C LEU A 300 35.49 12.04 2.62
N GLN A 301 36.77 11.61 2.56
CA GLN A 301 37.82 12.37 1.92
C GLN A 301 37.53 12.58 0.43
N ALA A 302 37.16 11.53 -0.30
CA ALA A 302 36.81 11.62 -1.72
C ALA A 302 35.64 12.58 -1.98
N ILE A 303 34.59 12.54 -1.14
CA ILE A 303 33.50 13.50 -1.21
C ILE A 303 33.99 14.93 -0.99
N TYR A 304 34.86 15.14 0.00
CA TYR A 304 35.45 16.45 0.28
C TYR A 304 36.32 16.97 -0.86
N ASP A 305 37.10 16.10 -1.48
CA ASP A 305 38.02 16.46 -2.59
C ASP A 305 37.24 16.86 -3.86
N THR A 306 36.11 16.20 -4.12
CA THR A 306 35.24 16.48 -5.28
C THR A 306 34.22 17.60 -5.04
N TRP A 307 34.23 18.24 -3.86
CA TRP A 307 33.31 19.32 -3.55
C TRP A 307 33.52 20.52 -4.47
N ASP A 308 32.51 20.86 -5.26
CA ASP A 308 32.59 21.87 -6.34
C ASP A 308 32.16 23.28 -5.91
N GLN A 309 31.53 23.40 -4.73
CA GLN A 309 31.09 24.68 -4.16
C GLN A 309 32.02 25.16 -3.03
N LYS A 310 31.58 26.14 -2.23
CA LYS A 310 32.33 26.58 -1.05
C LYS A 310 32.56 25.41 -0.10
N LYS A 311 33.80 24.93 -0.04
CA LYS A 311 34.15 23.77 0.79
C LYS A 311 33.89 24.03 2.26
N PRO A 312 33.44 23.00 2.99
CA PRO A 312 33.40 23.02 4.46
C PRO A 312 34.80 23.26 5.03
N GLU A 313 34.91 23.79 6.24
CA GLU A 313 36.18 24.04 6.91
C GLU A 313 36.96 22.76 7.22
N GLN A 314 36.30 21.63 7.28
CA GLN A 314 36.87 20.31 7.56
C GLN A 314 36.17 19.23 6.71
N ILE A 315 36.77 18.05 6.64
CA ILE A 315 36.17 16.87 6.03
C ILE A 315 34.84 16.58 6.76
N PRO A 316 33.71 16.44 6.04
CA PRO A 316 32.41 16.13 6.63
C PRO A 316 32.44 14.84 7.43
N ARG A 317 31.65 14.79 8.49
CA ARG A 317 31.48 13.59 9.31
C ARG A 317 30.04 13.10 9.19
N ILE A 318 29.83 11.82 9.42
CA ILE A 318 28.50 11.23 9.49
C ILE A 318 28.20 10.90 10.96
N TYR A 319 27.08 11.42 11.44
CA TYR A 319 26.58 11.16 12.78
C TYR A 319 25.30 10.34 12.69
N VAL A 320 25.23 9.28 13.46
CA VAL A 320 24.00 8.49 13.67
C VAL A 320 23.54 8.79 15.08
N ASP A 321 22.63 9.74 15.23
CA ASP A 321 22.25 10.30 16.53
C ASP A 321 20.79 10.78 16.52
N ALA A 322 20.27 11.16 17.70
CA ALA A 322 18.92 11.61 17.89
C ALA A 322 18.59 12.85 17.07
N MET A 323 17.45 12.83 16.39
CA MET A 323 16.92 13.96 15.63
C MET A 323 15.51 14.31 16.07
N ALA A 324 15.29 15.57 16.42
CA ALA A 324 13.97 16.12 16.66
C ALA A 324 13.38 16.62 15.33
N SER A 325 12.17 16.20 15.01
CA SER A 325 11.38 16.68 13.87
C SER A 325 10.17 17.46 14.37
N GLY A 326 9.62 18.35 13.58
CA GLY A 326 8.44 19.13 13.93
C GLY A 326 7.88 19.95 12.79
N ALA A 327 6.71 20.53 13.01
CA ALA A 327 5.98 21.33 12.03
C ALA A 327 6.54 22.74 11.83
N SER A 328 7.48 23.18 12.67
CA SER A 328 8.04 24.54 12.65
C SER A 328 9.56 24.52 12.74
N VAL A 329 10.18 25.49 12.07
CA VAL A 329 11.61 25.73 12.15
C VAL A 329 11.89 26.77 13.24
N LEU A 330 12.75 26.43 14.18
CA LEU A 330 13.20 27.36 15.20
C LEU A 330 14.26 28.30 14.62
N ARG A 331 13.93 29.58 14.51
CA ARG A 331 14.84 30.61 14.01
C ARG A 331 15.14 31.62 15.11
N GLY A 332 16.41 31.67 15.56
CA GLY A 332 16.88 32.72 16.45
C GLY A 332 16.32 32.70 17.90
N CYS A 333 15.91 31.54 18.40
CA CYS A 333 15.51 31.37 19.81
C CYS A 333 16.74 31.11 20.68
N PRO A 334 17.23 32.06 21.47
CA PRO A 334 18.42 31.88 22.30
C PRO A 334 18.25 30.90 23.46
N ASN A 335 17.02 30.49 23.79
CA ASN A 335 16.70 29.72 25.00
C ASN A 335 16.11 28.32 24.72
N PHE A 336 16.17 27.80 23.50
CA PHE A 336 15.75 26.43 23.23
C PHE A 336 16.95 25.48 23.34
N CYS A 337 17.39 25.25 24.58
CA CYS A 337 18.20 24.08 24.89
C CYS A 337 17.23 22.91 25.09
N VAL A 338 17.27 21.91 24.20
CA VAL A 338 16.79 20.58 24.55
C VAL A 338 17.80 20.04 25.55
N THR A 339 17.57 20.30 26.83
CA THR A 339 18.34 19.66 27.90
C THR A 339 17.89 18.21 27.96
N GLY A 340 18.60 17.35 27.25
CA GLY A 340 18.63 15.92 27.50
C GLY A 340 19.72 15.66 28.52
N SER A 341 19.32 15.43 29.76
CA SER A 341 20.15 14.71 30.74
C SER A 341 19.87 13.23 30.64
#